data_64f55f5e7cbe4ce556ef97f6de7131e7
#
_entry.id   64f55f5e7cbe4ce556ef97f6de7131e7
#
_cell.length_a   1.000
_cell.length_b   1.000
_cell.length_c   1.000
_cell.angle_alpha   90.00
_cell.angle_beta   90.00
_cell.angle_gamma   90.00
#
_symmetry.space_group_name_H-M   'P 1'
#
loop_
_entity.id
_entity.type
_entity.pdbx_description
1 polymer ?
#
loop_
_entity_poly.entity_id
_entity_poly.type
_entity_poly.pdbx_seq_one_letter_code
_entity_poly.pdbx_strand_id
1 'polypeptide(L)'
;LDPLALVLVLVAAVAHASWNLLSKKAAHVDGLVFVWLVAAAGAVVWSPLFAGFLLVARPRVGWADLAVIGVSTAIHMTYFLLLQRGYGSGDLSIVYPVARGTGPMLASLVAVLFLGERPTPVGIAGILLVGAGVFLMSGRAGGADLKGLAFGLATGVFIAAYTVWDSRVVSTFAVAPILLNYLGEVGRMIVLAPFVLRGRRRALMAAAWRAHRGTIVTAAVLIFVSYLLVLVAFTRAPVSLVAPAREMSVLIAVVLGGRLLAEDGLRHRLLAAGVIVGGVVAIALS
;
A
#
# COMPACT_ATOMS: atom_id res chain seq x y z
N LEU A 1 -8.69 4.65 -18.99
CA LEU A 1 -7.73 3.73 -18.39
C LEU A 1 -7.74 2.39 -19.14
N ASP A 2 -6.57 1.77 -19.37
CA ASP A 2 -6.50 0.40 -19.92
C ASP A 2 -7.40 -0.54 -19.11
N PRO A 3 -8.37 -1.28 -19.74
CA PRO A 3 -9.29 -2.14 -19.02
C PRO A 3 -8.59 -3.23 -18.18
N LEU A 4 -7.46 -3.76 -18.65
CA LEU A 4 -6.69 -4.73 -17.88
C LEU A 4 -6.03 -4.09 -16.66
N ALA A 5 -5.48 -2.87 -16.79
CA ALA A 5 -4.94 -2.14 -15.66
C ALA A 5 -6.02 -1.86 -14.59
N LEU A 6 -7.24 -1.50 -15.01
CA LEU A 6 -8.36 -1.30 -14.10
C LEU A 6 -8.71 -2.59 -13.33
N VAL A 7 -8.84 -3.72 -14.03
CA VAL A 7 -9.12 -5.03 -13.41
C VAL A 7 -8.02 -5.39 -12.41
N LEU A 8 -6.75 -5.23 -12.78
CA LEU A 8 -5.61 -5.51 -11.90
C LEU A 8 -5.67 -4.66 -10.62
N VAL A 9 -5.97 -3.36 -10.75
CA VAL A 9 -6.09 -2.44 -9.59
C VAL A 9 -7.27 -2.81 -8.71
N LEU A 10 -8.43 -3.17 -9.28
CA LEU A 10 -9.60 -3.57 -8.48
C LEU A 10 -9.36 -4.88 -7.73
N VAL A 11 -8.75 -5.89 -8.37
CA VAL A 11 -8.35 -7.14 -7.70
C VAL A 11 -7.31 -6.87 -6.62
N ALA A 12 -6.33 -6.01 -6.91
CA ALA A 12 -5.35 -5.56 -5.91
C ALA A 12 -6.02 -4.87 -4.72
N ALA A 13 -7.06 -4.05 -4.96
CA ALA A 13 -7.81 -3.36 -3.91
C ALA A 13 -8.55 -4.35 -2.99
N VAL A 14 -9.15 -5.41 -3.55
CA VAL A 14 -9.78 -6.49 -2.76
C VAL A 14 -8.75 -7.20 -1.89
N ALA A 15 -7.63 -7.63 -2.48
CA ALA A 15 -6.55 -8.29 -1.74
C ALA A 15 -5.99 -7.37 -0.64
N HIS A 16 -5.82 -6.06 -0.95
CA HIS A 16 -5.35 -5.05 0.00
C HIS A 16 -6.31 -4.85 1.17
N ALA A 17 -7.61 -4.72 0.92
CA ALA A 17 -8.62 -4.62 1.97
C ALA A 17 -8.67 -5.88 2.84
N SER A 18 -8.56 -7.05 2.22
CA SER A 18 -8.61 -8.34 2.90
C SER A 18 -7.45 -8.53 3.89
N TRP A 19 -6.21 -8.26 3.46
CA TRP A 19 -5.07 -8.39 4.37
C TRP A 19 -5.10 -7.35 5.51
N ASN A 20 -5.57 -6.12 5.25
CA ASN A 20 -5.75 -5.11 6.29
C ASN A 20 -6.74 -5.58 7.37
N LEU A 21 -7.86 -6.17 6.95
CA LEU A 21 -8.86 -6.72 7.88
C LEU A 21 -8.29 -7.90 8.70
N LEU A 22 -7.52 -8.78 8.05
CA LEU A 22 -6.85 -9.89 8.74
C LEU A 22 -5.80 -9.39 9.73
N SER A 23 -5.05 -8.35 9.38
CA SER A 23 -4.02 -7.77 10.25
C SER A 23 -4.60 -7.18 11.52
N LYS A 24 -5.87 -6.70 11.52
CA LYS A 24 -6.58 -6.30 12.75
C LYS A 24 -6.67 -7.42 13.78
N LYS A 25 -6.74 -8.69 13.35
CA LYS A 25 -6.77 -9.83 14.28
C LYS A 25 -5.44 -10.03 15.02
N ALA A 26 -4.35 -9.49 14.50
CA ALA A 26 -3.01 -9.53 15.08
C ALA A 26 -2.55 -8.15 15.61
N ALA A 27 -3.47 -7.20 15.81
CA ALA A 27 -3.14 -5.82 16.19
C ALA A 27 -2.44 -5.69 17.56
N HIS A 28 -2.57 -6.69 18.43
CA HIS A 28 -1.88 -6.76 19.73
C HIS A 28 -0.43 -7.29 19.62
N VAL A 29 0.00 -7.77 18.46
CA VAL A 29 1.39 -8.16 18.21
C VAL A 29 2.25 -6.91 17.99
N ASP A 30 3.49 -6.92 18.51
CA ASP A 30 4.45 -5.84 18.21
C ASP A 30 4.55 -5.62 16.70
N GLY A 31 4.30 -4.38 16.24
CA GLY A 31 4.18 -4.07 14.83
C GLY A 31 5.43 -4.40 14.00
N LEU A 32 6.64 -4.23 14.57
CA LEU A 32 7.88 -4.60 13.87
C LEU A 32 8.00 -6.13 13.74
N VAL A 33 7.61 -6.87 14.78
CA VAL A 33 7.59 -8.34 14.76
C VAL A 33 6.60 -8.84 13.72
N PHE A 34 5.40 -8.26 13.68
CA PHE A 34 4.38 -8.66 12.70
C PHE A 34 4.85 -8.42 11.26
N VAL A 35 5.35 -7.23 10.95
CA VAL A 35 5.84 -6.90 9.60
C VAL A 35 7.01 -7.77 9.19
N TRP A 36 7.95 -8.04 10.11
CA TRP A 36 9.08 -8.92 9.83
C TRP A 36 8.61 -10.35 9.54
N LEU A 37 7.69 -10.89 10.34
CA LEU A 37 7.13 -12.24 10.15
C LEU A 37 6.38 -12.33 8.80
N VAL A 38 5.61 -11.31 8.43
CA VAL A 38 4.93 -11.25 7.13
C VAL A 38 5.94 -11.22 5.98
N ALA A 39 6.98 -10.38 6.08
CA ALA A 39 8.03 -10.32 5.07
C ALA A 39 8.81 -11.64 4.95
N ALA A 40 9.17 -12.27 6.07
CA ALA A 40 9.85 -13.56 6.09
C ALA A 40 8.96 -14.69 5.51
N ALA A 41 7.68 -14.72 5.88
CA ALA A 41 6.72 -15.68 5.33
C ALA A 41 6.53 -15.46 3.82
N GLY A 42 6.43 -14.20 3.37
CA GLY A 42 6.34 -13.84 1.95
C GLY A 42 7.57 -14.29 1.17
N ALA A 43 8.77 -14.01 1.68
CA ALA A 43 10.02 -14.46 1.07
C ALA A 43 10.07 -15.99 0.88
N VAL A 44 9.59 -16.75 1.87
CA VAL A 44 9.55 -18.21 1.79
C VAL A 44 8.46 -18.70 0.83
N VAL A 45 7.23 -18.21 0.99
CA VAL A 45 6.07 -18.67 0.21
C VAL A 45 6.23 -18.39 -1.28
N TRP A 46 6.78 -17.23 -1.64
CA TRP A 46 6.93 -16.80 -3.02
C TRP A 46 8.28 -17.20 -3.65
N SER A 47 9.19 -17.79 -2.87
CA SER A 47 10.49 -18.24 -3.40
C SER A 47 10.37 -19.25 -4.56
N PRO A 48 9.42 -20.22 -4.59
CA PRO A 48 9.31 -21.12 -5.74
C PRO A 48 8.88 -20.39 -7.02
N LEU A 49 7.91 -19.46 -6.90
CA LEU A 49 7.49 -18.64 -8.04
C LEU A 49 8.64 -17.76 -8.54
N PHE A 50 9.37 -17.15 -7.63
CA PHE A 50 10.52 -16.30 -7.97
C PHE A 50 11.66 -17.13 -8.61
N ALA A 51 11.97 -18.31 -8.08
CA ALA A 51 12.94 -19.22 -8.69
C ALA A 51 12.50 -19.66 -10.10
N GLY A 52 11.23 -20.01 -10.28
CA GLY A 52 10.66 -20.31 -11.60
C GLY A 52 10.81 -19.14 -12.59
N PHE A 53 10.53 -17.92 -12.13
CA PHE A 53 10.74 -16.71 -12.92
C PHE A 53 12.22 -16.56 -13.36
N LEU A 54 13.16 -16.74 -12.44
CA LEU A 54 14.60 -16.65 -12.76
C LEU A 54 15.04 -17.70 -13.78
N LEU A 55 14.53 -18.92 -13.67
CA LEU A 55 14.86 -20.02 -14.57
C LEU A 55 14.31 -19.80 -15.98
N VAL A 56 13.08 -19.29 -16.09
CA VAL A 56 12.38 -19.12 -17.38
C VAL A 56 12.78 -17.80 -18.03
N ALA A 57 12.67 -16.69 -17.33
CA ALA A 57 12.91 -15.35 -17.89
C ALA A 57 14.40 -14.99 -17.97
N ARG A 58 15.24 -15.61 -17.15
CA ARG A 58 16.69 -15.37 -17.08
C ARG A 58 17.06 -13.89 -17.12
N PRO A 59 16.44 -13.06 -16.24
CA PRO A 59 16.67 -11.62 -16.29
C PRO A 59 18.14 -11.30 -16.01
N ARG A 60 18.68 -10.34 -16.75
CA ARG A 60 20.01 -9.79 -16.43
C ARG A 60 19.86 -8.77 -15.33
N VAL A 61 20.17 -9.14 -14.11
CA VAL A 61 20.09 -8.25 -12.94
C VAL A 61 21.46 -7.62 -12.72
N GLY A 62 21.54 -6.31 -12.92
CA GLY A 62 22.75 -5.52 -12.68
C GLY A 62 22.73 -4.79 -11.34
N TRP A 63 23.85 -4.15 -11.00
CA TRP A 63 23.95 -3.31 -9.80
C TRP A 63 22.97 -2.13 -9.83
N ALA A 64 22.65 -1.59 -11.01
CA ALA A 64 21.67 -0.52 -11.18
C ALA A 64 20.27 -0.99 -10.75
N ASP A 65 19.86 -2.21 -11.13
CA ASP A 65 18.56 -2.77 -10.73
C ASP A 65 18.49 -2.96 -9.21
N LEU A 66 19.56 -3.49 -8.62
CA LEU A 66 19.64 -3.66 -7.17
C LEU A 66 19.63 -2.30 -6.44
N ALA A 67 20.27 -1.28 -6.99
CA ALA A 67 20.25 0.07 -6.42
C ALA A 67 18.84 0.68 -6.43
N VAL A 68 18.11 0.62 -7.56
CA VAL A 68 16.75 1.17 -7.65
C VAL A 68 15.77 0.41 -6.77
N ILE A 69 15.92 -0.92 -6.62
CA ILE A 69 15.15 -1.75 -5.68
C ILE A 69 15.51 -1.39 -4.23
N GLY A 70 16.80 -1.15 -3.95
CA GLY A 70 17.27 -0.70 -2.64
C GLY A 70 16.65 0.65 -2.22
N VAL A 71 16.58 1.61 -3.15
CA VAL A 71 15.90 2.90 -2.93
C VAL A 71 14.41 2.68 -2.65
N SER A 72 13.72 1.85 -3.44
CA SER A 72 12.32 1.49 -3.17
C SER A 72 12.15 0.92 -1.77
N THR A 73 13.00 -0.05 -1.39
CA THR A 73 12.97 -0.65 -0.05
C THR A 73 13.17 0.39 1.06
N ALA A 74 14.10 1.33 0.89
CA ALA A 74 14.35 2.39 1.87
C ALA A 74 13.15 3.34 2.01
N ILE A 75 12.52 3.73 0.90
CA ILE A 75 11.32 4.58 0.92
C ILE A 75 10.17 3.86 1.63
N HIS A 76 9.93 2.59 1.30
CA HIS A 76 8.90 1.78 1.97
C HIS A 76 9.17 1.59 3.47
N MET A 77 10.41 1.39 3.87
CA MET A 77 10.76 1.31 5.30
C MET A 77 10.52 2.61 6.03
N THR A 78 10.88 3.74 5.42
CA THR A 78 10.63 5.07 6.01
C THR A 78 9.13 5.35 6.14
N TYR A 79 8.36 5.07 5.09
CA TYR A 79 6.90 5.11 5.12
C TYR A 79 6.35 4.31 6.31
N PHE A 80 6.77 3.06 6.45
CA PHE A 80 6.30 2.17 7.50
C PHE A 80 6.65 2.68 8.91
N LEU A 81 7.88 3.15 9.12
CA LEU A 81 8.32 3.70 10.40
C LEU A 81 7.55 4.98 10.78
N LEU A 82 7.28 5.86 9.81
CA LEU A 82 6.48 7.06 10.02
C LEU A 82 5.04 6.70 10.39
N LEU A 83 4.44 5.76 9.67
CA LEU A 83 3.08 5.28 9.94
C LEU A 83 2.96 4.69 11.35
N GLN A 84 3.90 3.86 11.76
CA GLN A 84 3.92 3.25 13.10
C GLN A 84 4.11 4.30 14.20
N ARG A 85 5.00 5.29 13.99
CA ARG A 85 5.16 6.40 14.93
C ARG A 85 3.90 7.28 14.99
N GLY A 86 3.26 7.52 13.86
CA GLY A 86 2.00 8.23 13.79
C GLY A 86 0.92 7.56 14.62
N TYR A 87 0.77 6.25 14.50
CA TYR A 87 -0.19 5.47 15.28
C TYR A 87 0.11 5.44 16.79
N GLY A 88 1.37 5.56 17.18
CA GLY A 88 1.77 5.59 18.58
C GLY A 88 1.71 6.96 19.23
N SER A 89 1.63 8.05 18.47
CA SER A 89 1.77 9.43 18.98
C SER A 89 0.64 10.38 18.59
N GLY A 90 -0.22 9.99 17.66
CA GLY A 90 -1.36 10.75 17.16
C GLY A 90 -2.65 9.95 17.14
N ASP A 91 -3.76 10.63 16.87
CA ASP A 91 -5.05 9.98 16.70
C ASP A 91 -5.08 9.21 15.38
N LEU A 92 -5.37 7.90 15.45
CA LEU A 92 -5.48 7.02 14.30
C LEU A 92 -6.51 7.53 13.29
N SER A 93 -7.59 8.15 13.79
CA SER A 93 -8.66 8.73 12.97
C SER A 93 -8.20 9.94 12.14
N ILE A 94 -7.04 10.51 12.45
CA ILE A 94 -6.40 11.60 11.70
C ILE A 94 -5.25 11.07 10.85
N VAL A 95 -4.32 10.33 11.47
CA VAL A 95 -3.09 9.84 10.79
C VAL A 95 -3.42 9.01 9.55
N TYR A 96 -4.30 8.04 9.69
CA TYR A 96 -4.59 7.09 8.59
C TYR A 96 -5.25 7.76 7.38
N PRO A 97 -6.33 8.55 7.55
CA PRO A 97 -6.98 9.18 6.42
C PRO A 97 -6.15 10.27 5.74
N VAL A 98 -5.42 11.05 6.54
CA VAL A 98 -4.52 12.07 5.98
C VAL A 98 -3.44 11.39 5.13
N ALA A 99 -2.82 10.32 5.61
CA ALA A 99 -1.82 9.58 4.86
C ALA A 99 -2.40 8.97 3.57
N ARG A 100 -3.57 8.35 3.65
CA ARG A 100 -4.23 7.66 2.53
C ARG A 100 -4.83 8.62 1.52
N GLY A 101 -5.33 9.78 1.97
CA GLY A 101 -5.86 10.82 1.07
C GLY A 101 -4.77 11.59 0.35
N THR A 102 -3.72 12.00 1.08
CA THR A 102 -2.64 12.83 0.50
C THR A 102 -1.69 12.02 -0.37
N GLY A 103 -1.38 10.77 -0.04
CA GLY A 103 -0.41 9.97 -0.77
C GLY A 103 -0.73 9.82 -2.27
N PRO A 104 -1.86 9.23 -2.66
CA PRO A 104 -2.23 9.09 -4.07
C PRO A 104 -2.44 10.41 -4.79
N MET A 105 -2.98 11.44 -4.11
CA MET A 105 -3.13 12.76 -4.71
C MET A 105 -1.78 13.42 -5.01
N LEU A 106 -0.82 13.34 -4.08
CA LEU A 106 0.54 13.82 -4.30
C LEU A 106 1.25 13.02 -5.39
N ALA A 107 1.06 11.69 -5.44
CA ALA A 107 1.61 10.86 -6.51
C ALA A 107 1.08 11.30 -7.89
N SER A 108 -0.23 11.54 -8.01
CA SER A 108 -0.85 12.06 -9.23
C SER A 108 -0.33 13.45 -9.60
N LEU A 109 -0.21 14.34 -8.62
CA LEU A 109 0.31 15.68 -8.84
C LEU A 109 1.76 15.64 -9.34
N VAL A 110 2.62 14.84 -8.71
CA VAL A 110 4.01 14.65 -9.14
C VAL A 110 4.06 14.05 -10.56
N ALA A 111 3.20 13.08 -10.87
CA ALA A 111 3.14 12.48 -12.19
C ALA A 111 2.76 13.50 -13.28
N VAL A 112 1.79 14.36 -13.02
CA VAL A 112 1.38 15.41 -13.96
C VAL A 112 2.47 16.49 -14.11
N LEU A 113 3.05 16.95 -13.01
CA LEU A 113 3.99 18.08 -13.05
C LEU A 113 5.41 17.68 -13.52
N PHE A 114 5.89 16.49 -13.15
CA PHE A 114 7.28 16.10 -13.33
C PHE A 114 7.47 14.91 -14.26
N LEU A 115 6.46 14.04 -14.44
CA LEU A 115 6.56 12.89 -15.36
C LEU A 115 5.89 13.17 -16.71
N GLY A 116 5.26 14.34 -16.89
CA GLY A 116 4.61 14.74 -18.13
C GLY A 116 3.30 13.99 -18.43
N GLU A 117 2.71 13.34 -17.42
CA GLU A 117 1.41 12.70 -17.57
C GLU A 117 0.31 13.77 -17.81
N ARG A 118 -0.61 13.47 -18.72
CA ARG A 118 -1.69 14.41 -19.12
C ARG A 118 -3.05 13.73 -19.00
N PRO A 119 -3.58 13.54 -17.76
CA PRO A 119 -4.92 13.00 -17.59
C PRO A 119 -5.95 13.91 -18.24
N THR A 120 -7.03 13.35 -18.75
CA THR A 120 -8.15 14.12 -19.28
C THR A 120 -8.82 14.95 -18.17
N PRO A 121 -9.63 15.98 -18.50
CA PRO A 121 -10.40 16.71 -17.48
C PRO A 121 -11.28 15.78 -16.62
N VAL A 122 -11.83 14.73 -17.22
CA VAL A 122 -12.61 13.69 -16.52
C VAL A 122 -11.71 12.90 -15.55
N GLY A 123 -10.50 12.55 -15.97
CA GLY A 123 -9.51 11.89 -15.11
C GLY A 123 -9.10 12.76 -13.92
N ILE A 124 -8.88 14.07 -14.14
CA ILE A 124 -8.58 15.03 -13.06
C ILE A 124 -9.74 15.10 -12.07
N ALA A 125 -10.98 15.24 -12.56
CA ALA A 125 -12.14 15.24 -11.69
C ALA A 125 -12.25 13.94 -10.86
N GLY A 126 -11.97 12.79 -11.48
CA GLY A 126 -11.92 11.49 -10.81
C GLY A 126 -10.87 11.43 -9.70
N ILE A 127 -9.65 11.91 -9.96
CA ILE A 127 -8.56 11.99 -8.95
C ILE A 127 -9.02 12.81 -7.73
N LEU A 128 -9.60 13.99 -7.98
CA LEU A 128 -10.08 14.89 -6.92
C LEU A 128 -11.23 14.27 -6.14
N LEU A 129 -12.17 13.60 -6.81
CA LEU A 129 -13.29 12.92 -6.16
C LEU A 129 -12.78 11.78 -5.24
N VAL A 130 -11.83 10.95 -5.70
CA VAL A 130 -11.26 9.90 -4.86
C VAL A 130 -10.61 10.52 -3.62
N GLY A 131 -9.78 11.54 -3.78
CA GLY A 131 -9.15 12.24 -2.66
C GLY A 131 -10.19 12.79 -1.67
N ALA A 132 -11.20 13.51 -2.18
CA ALA A 132 -12.28 14.05 -1.36
C ALA A 132 -13.05 12.94 -0.62
N GLY A 133 -13.36 11.83 -1.29
CA GLY A 133 -14.05 10.69 -0.70
C GLY A 133 -13.26 10.03 0.43
N VAL A 134 -11.93 9.90 0.29
CA VAL A 134 -11.06 9.37 1.34
C VAL A 134 -11.05 10.30 2.56
N PHE A 135 -10.94 11.62 2.35
CA PHE A 135 -11.04 12.60 3.45
C PHE A 135 -12.43 12.60 4.12
N LEU A 136 -13.49 12.54 3.32
CA LEU A 136 -14.87 12.44 3.86
C LEU A 136 -15.06 11.17 4.69
N MET A 137 -14.47 10.03 4.27
CA MET A 137 -14.60 8.77 5.00
C MET A 137 -13.99 8.81 6.40
N SER A 138 -13.08 9.73 6.66
CA SER A 138 -12.36 9.86 7.92
C SER A 138 -13.20 10.43 9.08
N GLY A 139 -14.34 11.01 8.77
CA GLY A 139 -15.18 11.63 9.78
C GLY A 139 -14.63 12.95 10.33
N ARG A 140 -15.35 13.56 11.26
CA ARG A 140 -14.91 14.75 11.99
C ARG A 140 -13.92 14.33 13.07
N ALA A 141 -12.62 14.54 12.83
CA ALA A 141 -11.64 14.49 13.89
C ALA A 141 -11.95 15.60 14.91
N GLY A 142 -12.31 15.22 16.11
CA GLY A 142 -12.55 16.16 17.20
C GLY A 142 -11.22 16.65 17.77
N GLY A 143 -10.86 17.90 17.51
CA GLY A 143 -9.67 18.56 18.08
C GLY A 143 -8.48 18.66 17.12
N ALA A 144 -7.59 19.62 17.41
CA ALA A 144 -6.38 19.86 16.61
C ALA A 144 -5.24 18.91 17.04
N ASP A 145 -5.23 17.67 16.58
CA ASP A 145 -4.06 16.79 16.72
C ASP A 145 -3.03 17.12 15.64
N LEU A 146 -2.23 18.16 15.90
CA LEU A 146 -1.15 18.60 15.01
C LEU A 146 -0.07 17.52 14.82
N LYS A 147 0.15 16.66 15.82
CA LYS A 147 1.11 15.55 15.69
C LYS A 147 0.58 14.48 14.75
N GLY A 148 -0.68 14.08 14.90
CA GLY A 148 -1.33 13.15 13.99
C GLY A 148 -1.38 13.67 12.56
N LEU A 149 -1.69 14.96 12.39
CA LEU A 149 -1.67 15.60 11.07
C LEU A 149 -0.27 15.59 10.45
N ALA A 150 0.77 15.96 11.20
CA ALA A 150 2.14 15.97 10.71
C ALA A 150 2.64 14.59 10.31
N PHE A 151 2.39 13.55 11.13
CA PHE A 151 2.72 12.17 10.78
C PHE A 151 1.90 11.66 9.60
N GLY A 152 0.62 12.01 9.50
CA GLY A 152 -0.23 11.67 8.37
C GLY A 152 0.29 12.26 7.06
N LEU A 153 0.62 13.54 7.05
CA LEU A 153 1.18 14.22 5.88
C LEU A 153 2.56 13.65 5.50
N ALA A 154 3.48 13.48 6.47
CA ALA A 154 4.78 12.88 6.21
C ALA A 154 4.64 11.47 5.64
N THR A 155 3.76 10.65 6.19
CA THR A 155 3.45 9.31 5.68
C THR A 155 2.90 9.39 4.25
N GLY A 156 1.99 10.33 3.96
CA GLY A 156 1.46 10.58 2.62
C GLY A 156 2.54 10.94 1.61
N VAL A 157 3.50 11.78 1.98
CA VAL A 157 4.66 12.10 1.12
C VAL A 157 5.46 10.84 0.77
N PHE A 158 5.72 9.96 1.73
CA PHE A 158 6.44 8.71 1.45
C PHE A 158 5.59 7.68 0.69
N ILE A 159 4.25 7.70 0.84
CA ILE A 159 3.35 6.94 -0.03
C ILE A 159 3.48 7.42 -1.48
N ALA A 160 3.44 8.73 -1.71
CA ALA A 160 3.64 9.30 -3.03
C ALA A 160 5.03 8.96 -3.58
N ALA A 161 6.07 9.10 -2.76
CA ALA A 161 7.45 8.83 -3.16
C ALA A 161 7.65 7.38 -3.63
N TYR A 162 7.23 6.36 -2.87
CA TYR A 162 7.38 4.98 -3.34
C TYR A 162 6.46 4.69 -4.53
N THR A 163 5.27 5.26 -4.58
CA THR A 163 4.32 5.04 -5.67
C THR A 163 4.89 5.53 -7.00
N VAL A 164 5.41 6.76 -7.02
CA VAL A 164 6.06 7.36 -8.20
C VAL A 164 7.36 6.63 -8.53
N TRP A 165 8.20 6.36 -7.52
CA TRP A 165 9.46 5.66 -7.72
C TRP A 165 9.25 4.28 -8.34
N ASP A 166 8.39 3.45 -7.74
CA ASP A 166 8.17 2.09 -8.18
C ASP A 166 7.49 2.03 -9.56
N SER A 167 6.62 3.00 -9.87
CA SER A 167 6.09 3.11 -11.23
C SER A 167 7.21 3.36 -12.24
N ARG A 168 8.20 4.22 -11.93
CA ARG A 168 9.37 4.47 -12.78
C ARG A 168 10.28 3.26 -12.87
N VAL A 169 10.46 2.53 -11.77
CA VAL A 169 11.27 1.31 -11.74
C VAL A 169 10.73 0.27 -12.72
N VAL A 170 9.41 0.06 -12.75
CA VAL A 170 8.82 -0.94 -13.64
C VAL A 170 8.53 -0.43 -15.05
N SER A 171 8.20 0.85 -15.23
CA SER A 171 7.81 1.39 -16.55
C SER A 171 9.00 1.97 -17.33
N THR A 172 9.99 2.58 -16.68
CA THR A 172 11.09 3.30 -17.32
C THR A 172 12.41 2.53 -17.22
N PHE A 173 12.75 2.02 -16.02
CA PHE A 173 13.95 1.20 -15.84
C PHE A 173 13.72 -0.26 -16.27
N ALA A 174 12.47 -0.61 -16.63
CA ALA A 174 12.08 -1.93 -17.13
C ALA A 174 12.43 -3.10 -16.19
N VAL A 175 12.53 -2.83 -14.88
CA VAL A 175 12.69 -3.87 -13.88
C VAL A 175 11.41 -4.68 -13.78
N ALA A 176 11.52 -6.00 -13.89
CA ALA A 176 10.34 -6.86 -13.84
C ALA A 176 9.57 -6.65 -12.51
N PRO A 177 8.23 -6.47 -12.54
CA PRO A 177 7.41 -6.28 -11.34
C PRO A 177 7.65 -7.31 -10.25
N ILE A 178 7.80 -8.58 -10.62
CA ILE A 178 8.07 -9.67 -9.67
C ILE A 178 9.45 -9.53 -9.00
N LEU A 179 10.44 -9.03 -9.75
CA LEU A 179 11.79 -8.79 -9.23
C LEU A 179 11.78 -7.68 -8.17
N LEU A 180 11.16 -6.53 -8.49
CA LEU A 180 11.01 -5.42 -7.56
C LEU A 180 10.23 -5.84 -6.30
N ASN A 181 9.10 -6.53 -6.47
CA ASN A 181 8.25 -6.93 -5.36
C ASN A 181 8.95 -7.93 -4.43
N TYR A 182 9.53 -9.00 -4.99
CA TYR A 182 10.16 -10.06 -4.20
C TYR A 182 11.44 -9.58 -3.50
N LEU A 183 12.33 -8.90 -4.21
CA LEU A 183 13.56 -8.37 -3.61
C LEU A 183 13.28 -7.25 -2.61
N GLY A 184 12.20 -6.46 -2.81
CA GLY A 184 11.72 -5.51 -1.83
C GLY A 184 11.24 -6.19 -0.54
N GLU A 185 10.57 -7.35 -0.64
CA GLU A 185 10.15 -8.17 0.51
C GLU A 185 11.38 -8.71 1.28
N VAL A 186 12.33 -9.31 0.56
CA VAL A 186 13.59 -9.78 1.12
C VAL A 186 14.39 -8.63 1.74
N GLY A 187 14.43 -7.48 1.10
CA GLY A 187 15.08 -6.28 1.62
C GLY A 187 14.48 -5.82 2.96
N ARG A 188 13.14 -5.78 3.06
CA ARG A 188 12.45 -5.49 4.32
C ARG A 188 12.79 -6.50 5.42
N MET A 189 12.78 -7.79 5.08
CA MET A 189 13.17 -8.85 6.03
C MET A 189 14.60 -8.63 6.54
N ILE A 190 15.56 -8.37 5.66
CA ILE A 190 16.97 -8.16 6.02
C ILE A 190 17.14 -6.90 6.90
N VAL A 191 16.56 -5.77 6.48
CA VAL A 191 16.70 -4.49 7.20
C VAL A 191 16.06 -4.55 8.59
N LEU A 192 14.94 -5.23 8.75
CA LEU A 192 14.27 -5.37 10.05
C LEU A 192 14.87 -6.46 10.94
N ALA A 193 15.62 -7.42 10.40
CA ALA A 193 16.17 -8.54 11.15
C ALA A 193 16.96 -8.12 12.40
N PRO A 194 17.86 -7.12 12.36
CA PRO A 194 18.62 -6.69 13.55
C PRO A 194 17.73 -6.18 14.69
N PHE A 195 16.56 -5.60 14.37
CA PHE A 195 15.63 -5.02 15.33
C PHE A 195 14.65 -6.06 15.92
N VAL A 196 14.41 -7.15 15.21
CA VAL A 196 13.44 -8.18 15.61
C VAL A 196 14.12 -9.41 16.21
N LEU A 197 15.30 -9.80 15.68
CA LEU A 197 16.00 -11.01 16.12
C LEU A 197 16.82 -10.83 17.42
N ARG A 198 16.77 -9.64 18.04
CA ARG A 198 17.49 -9.33 19.30
C ARG A 198 16.53 -9.00 20.44
N GLY A 199 17.00 -9.27 21.66
CA GLY A 199 16.31 -8.90 22.90
C GLY A 199 14.89 -9.49 23.02
N ARG A 200 14.00 -8.72 23.62
CA ARG A 200 12.61 -9.12 23.92
C ARG A 200 11.80 -9.52 22.67
N ARG A 201 12.05 -8.86 21.54
CA ARG A 201 11.30 -9.14 20.30
C ARG A 201 11.52 -10.53 19.75
N ARG A 202 12.71 -11.10 19.93
CA ARG A 202 12.99 -12.50 19.54
C ARG A 202 12.06 -13.48 20.25
N ALA A 203 11.79 -13.28 21.53
CA ALA A 203 10.84 -14.12 22.28
C ALA A 203 9.39 -13.89 21.80
N LEU A 204 9.01 -12.64 21.56
CA LEU A 204 7.69 -12.27 21.02
C LEU A 204 7.45 -12.88 19.64
N MET A 205 8.47 -12.97 18.80
CA MET A 205 8.37 -13.53 17.44
C MET A 205 7.88 -14.99 17.46
N ALA A 206 8.46 -15.84 18.28
CA ALA A 206 8.05 -17.24 18.38
C ALA A 206 6.61 -17.40 18.92
N ALA A 207 6.21 -16.57 19.87
CA ALA A 207 4.85 -16.53 20.39
C ALA A 207 3.85 -16.04 19.33
N ALA A 208 4.17 -14.94 18.63
CA ALA A 208 3.34 -14.39 17.56
C ALA A 208 3.16 -15.39 16.41
N TRP A 209 4.23 -16.08 16.01
CA TRP A 209 4.14 -17.10 14.98
C TRP A 209 3.21 -18.25 15.37
N ARG A 210 3.39 -18.81 16.58
CA ARG A 210 2.54 -19.92 17.05
C ARG A 210 1.06 -19.53 17.14
N ALA A 211 0.78 -18.33 17.62
CA ALA A 211 -0.59 -17.85 17.80
C ALA A 211 -1.27 -17.41 16.49
N HIS A 212 -0.51 -16.85 15.53
CA HIS A 212 -1.06 -16.13 14.38
C HIS A 212 -0.51 -16.58 13.02
N ARG A 213 0.15 -17.77 12.92
CA ARG A 213 0.78 -18.25 11.67
C ARG A 213 -0.16 -18.21 10.46
N GLY A 214 -1.42 -18.61 10.61
CA GLY A 214 -2.41 -18.56 9.53
C GLY A 214 -2.66 -17.13 9.06
N THR A 215 -2.87 -16.19 9.97
CA THR A 215 -3.04 -14.76 9.66
C THR A 215 -1.78 -14.18 9.00
N ILE A 216 -0.59 -14.49 9.50
CA ILE A 216 0.69 -14.01 8.98
C ILE A 216 0.91 -14.51 7.55
N VAL A 217 0.74 -15.81 7.31
CA VAL A 217 0.93 -16.40 5.97
C VAL A 217 -0.10 -15.86 4.98
N THR A 218 -1.37 -15.79 5.38
CA THR A 218 -2.42 -15.24 4.50
C THR A 218 -2.18 -13.75 4.19
N ALA A 219 -1.75 -12.97 5.19
CA ALA A 219 -1.37 -11.58 4.96
C ALA A 219 -0.17 -11.47 4.01
N ALA A 220 0.85 -12.31 4.16
CA ALA A 220 2.02 -12.35 3.28
C ALA A 220 1.62 -12.64 1.83
N VAL A 221 0.73 -13.61 1.62
CA VAL A 221 0.21 -13.93 0.27
C VAL A 221 -0.55 -12.75 -0.32
N LEU A 222 -1.49 -12.18 0.43
CA LEU A 222 -2.35 -11.11 -0.08
C LEU A 222 -1.59 -9.80 -0.30
N ILE A 223 -0.63 -9.45 0.55
CA ILE A 223 0.22 -8.26 0.38
C ILE A 223 1.04 -8.39 -0.90
N PHE A 224 1.70 -9.52 -1.09
CA PHE A 224 2.53 -9.76 -2.28
C PHE A 224 1.69 -9.69 -3.56
N VAL A 225 0.56 -10.41 -3.61
CA VAL A 225 -0.35 -10.41 -4.78
C VAL A 225 -0.88 -9.01 -5.04
N SER A 226 -1.40 -8.34 -4.01
CA SER A 226 -1.93 -6.99 -4.14
C SER A 226 -0.90 -6.04 -4.74
N TYR A 227 0.33 -6.05 -4.24
CA TYR A 227 1.35 -5.12 -4.71
C TYR A 227 1.89 -5.49 -6.09
N LEU A 228 2.06 -6.78 -6.38
CA LEU A 228 2.47 -7.25 -7.70
C LEU A 228 1.48 -6.81 -8.80
N LEU A 229 0.18 -6.94 -8.53
CA LEU A 229 -0.87 -6.50 -9.48
C LEU A 229 -0.80 -4.99 -9.74
N VAL A 230 -0.52 -4.19 -8.72
CA VAL A 230 -0.33 -2.75 -8.88
C VAL A 230 0.93 -2.43 -9.71
N LEU A 231 2.04 -3.11 -9.45
CA LEU A 231 3.27 -2.92 -10.22
C LEU A 231 3.06 -3.30 -11.70
N VAL A 232 2.29 -4.36 -11.98
CA VAL A 232 1.90 -4.72 -13.34
C VAL A 232 0.98 -3.65 -13.94
N ALA A 233 0.05 -3.08 -13.18
CA ALA A 233 -0.80 -1.99 -13.66
C ALA A 233 0.02 -0.74 -14.04
N PHE A 234 1.09 -0.41 -13.30
CA PHE A 234 2.00 0.69 -13.64
C PHE A 234 2.78 0.50 -14.96
N THR A 235 2.93 -0.74 -15.45
CA THR A 235 3.51 -0.97 -16.78
C THR A 235 2.52 -0.71 -17.92
N ARG A 236 1.24 -0.48 -17.62
CA ARG A 236 0.14 -0.38 -18.58
C ARG A 236 -0.61 0.95 -18.54
N ALA A 237 -0.53 1.65 -17.44
CA ALA A 237 -1.33 2.85 -17.23
C ALA A 237 -0.57 3.91 -16.40
N PRO A 238 -0.91 5.20 -16.61
CA PRO A 238 -0.32 6.32 -15.88
C PRO A 238 -0.48 6.19 -14.36
N VAL A 239 0.55 6.61 -13.62
CA VAL A 239 0.51 6.55 -12.16
C VAL A 239 -0.54 7.49 -11.57
N SER A 240 -0.79 8.62 -12.25
CA SER A 240 -1.82 9.59 -11.86
C SER A 240 -3.23 9.00 -11.80
N LEU A 241 -3.50 7.94 -12.57
CA LEU A 241 -4.79 7.25 -12.59
C LEU A 241 -4.79 5.99 -11.72
N VAL A 242 -3.71 5.20 -11.77
CA VAL A 242 -3.58 3.95 -11.00
C VAL A 242 -3.55 4.21 -9.49
N ALA A 243 -2.81 5.24 -9.04
CA ALA A 243 -2.65 5.49 -7.61
C ALA A 243 -3.98 5.84 -6.90
N PRO A 244 -4.83 6.76 -7.41
CA PRO A 244 -6.14 7.02 -6.82
C PRO A 244 -7.09 5.82 -6.93
N ALA A 245 -7.09 5.09 -8.06
CA ALA A 245 -7.97 3.94 -8.24
C ALA A 245 -7.74 2.84 -7.19
N ARG A 246 -6.51 2.70 -6.66
CA ARG A 246 -6.19 1.80 -5.54
C ARG A 246 -6.98 2.10 -4.26
N GLU A 247 -7.45 3.33 -4.09
CA GLU A 247 -8.21 3.74 -2.89
C GLU A 247 -9.59 3.08 -2.82
N MET A 248 -10.05 2.39 -3.87
CA MET A 248 -11.16 1.43 -3.76
C MET A 248 -10.97 0.42 -2.63
N SER A 249 -9.73 0.13 -2.24
CA SER A 249 -9.44 -0.73 -1.09
C SER A 249 -9.99 -0.18 0.23
N VAL A 250 -10.07 1.14 0.39
CA VAL A 250 -10.65 1.79 1.58
C VAL A 250 -12.15 1.52 1.63
N LEU A 251 -12.85 1.68 0.49
CA LEU A 251 -14.27 1.36 0.39
C LEU A 251 -14.54 -0.11 0.75
N ILE A 252 -13.79 -1.02 0.13
CA ILE A 252 -13.94 -2.47 0.37
C ILE A 252 -13.69 -2.79 1.85
N ALA A 253 -12.67 -2.19 2.46
CA ALA A 253 -12.37 -2.37 3.88
C ALA A 253 -13.51 -1.86 4.79
N VAL A 254 -14.15 -0.74 4.43
CA VAL A 254 -15.29 -0.20 5.17
C VAL A 254 -16.53 -1.07 5.02
N VAL A 255 -16.83 -1.54 3.81
CA VAL A 255 -18.00 -2.42 3.57
C VAL A 255 -17.83 -3.76 4.28
N LEU A 256 -16.63 -4.36 4.20
CA LEU A 256 -16.31 -5.62 4.88
C LEU A 256 -16.24 -5.43 6.40
N GLY A 257 -15.65 -4.32 6.87
CA GLY A 257 -15.52 -4.00 8.30
C GLY A 257 -16.83 -3.59 8.93
N GLY A 258 -17.66 -2.78 8.25
CA GLY A 258 -18.96 -2.32 8.75
C GLY A 258 -19.97 -3.44 8.97
N ARG A 259 -19.93 -4.49 8.13
CA ARG A 259 -20.74 -5.71 8.31
C ARG A 259 -20.29 -6.56 9.50
N LEU A 260 -19.01 -6.48 9.87
CA LEU A 260 -18.40 -7.32 10.91
C LEU A 260 -18.32 -6.62 12.28
N LEU A 261 -18.35 -5.28 12.32
CA LEU A 261 -18.02 -4.50 13.52
C LEU A 261 -19.17 -3.59 14.03
N ALA A 262 -20.34 -3.54 13.36
CA ALA A 262 -21.53 -2.74 13.74
C ALA A 262 -21.18 -1.28 14.16
N GLU A 263 -20.32 -0.60 13.37
CA GLU A 263 -19.82 0.73 13.73
C GLU A 263 -20.82 1.85 13.39
N ASP A 264 -20.89 2.89 14.24
CA ASP A 264 -21.74 4.08 14.05
C ASP A 264 -21.34 4.91 12.82
N GLY A 265 -22.30 5.68 12.25
CA GLY A 265 -22.03 6.61 11.15
C GLY A 265 -22.10 5.99 9.74
N LEU A 266 -22.82 4.89 9.57
CA LEU A 266 -22.94 4.16 8.28
C LEU A 266 -23.34 5.06 7.10
N ARG A 267 -24.27 6.01 7.27
CA ARG A 267 -24.71 6.92 6.18
C ARG A 267 -23.58 7.79 5.67
N HIS A 268 -22.79 8.37 6.56
CA HIS A 268 -21.64 9.22 6.18
C HIS A 268 -20.59 8.42 5.42
N ARG A 269 -20.28 7.21 5.90
CA ARG A 269 -19.32 6.30 5.26
C ARG A 269 -19.81 5.83 3.88
N LEU A 270 -21.11 5.57 3.72
CA LEU A 270 -21.71 5.22 2.42
C LEU A 270 -21.66 6.37 1.41
N LEU A 271 -21.88 7.62 1.85
CA LEU A 271 -21.73 8.80 0.99
C LEU A 271 -20.29 8.97 0.55
N ALA A 272 -19.34 8.92 1.47
CA ALA A 272 -17.91 8.98 1.16
C ALA A 272 -17.49 7.84 0.20
N ALA A 273 -18.00 6.64 0.43
CA ALA A 273 -17.82 5.49 -0.45
C ALA A 273 -18.35 5.74 -1.85
N GLY A 274 -19.55 6.31 -1.98
CA GLY A 274 -20.13 6.70 -3.26
C GLY A 274 -19.28 7.71 -4.03
N VAL A 275 -18.68 8.69 -3.33
CA VAL A 275 -17.75 9.66 -3.92
C VAL A 275 -16.49 8.97 -4.46
N ILE A 276 -15.90 8.02 -3.70
CA ILE A 276 -14.74 7.24 -4.17
C ILE A 276 -15.09 6.43 -5.41
N VAL A 277 -16.23 5.72 -5.41
CA VAL A 277 -16.69 4.93 -6.57
C VAL A 277 -16.89 5.83 -7.78
N GLY A 278 -17.57 6.97 -7.62
CA GLY A 278 -17.77 7.95 -8.69
C GLY A 278 -16.45 8.44 -9.26
N GLY A 279 -15.47 8.70 -8.40
CA GLY A 279 -14.11 9.08 -8.80
C GLY A 279 -13.39 8.00 -9.59
N VAL A 280 -13.46 6.73 -9.15
CA VAL A 280 -12.83 5.59 -9.87
C VAL A 280 -13.53 5.36 -11.22
N VAL A 281 -14.85 5.48 -11.29
CA VAL A 281 -15.59 5.40 -12.57
C VAL A 281 -15.15 6.50 -13.51
N ALA A 282 -15.01 7.76 -13.05
CA ALA A 282 -14.50 8.86 -13.85
C ALA A 282 -13.08 8.59 -14.37
N ILE A 283 -12.19 8.05 -13.53
CA ILE A 283 -10.84 7.61 -13.92
C ILE A 283 -10.91 6.50 -14.99
N ALA A 284 -11.81 5.54 -14.83
CA ALA A 284 -11.94 4.43 -15.77
C ALA A 284 -12.42 4.89 -17.16
N LEU A 285 -13.24 5.97 -17.22
CA LEU A 285 -13.77 6.55 -18.44
C LEU A 285 -12.82 7.59 -19.09
N SER A 286 -11.73 7.92 -18.44
CA SER A 286 -10.73 8.88 -18.94
C SER A 286 -9.65 8.20 -19.78
#